data_140ebb429f27cc6d07a9088bce85c413
#
_entry.id   140ebb429f27cc6d07a9088bce85c413
#
_cell.length_a   1.000
_cell.length_b   1.000
_cell.length_c   1.000
_cell.angle_alpha   90.00
_cell.angle_beta   90.00
_cell.angle_gamma   90.00
#
_symmetry.space_group_name_H-M   'P 1'
#
loop_
_entity.id
_entity.type
_entity.pdbx_description
1 polymer ?
#
loop_
_entity_poly.entity_id
_entity_poly.type
_entity_poly.pdbx_seq_one_letter_code
_entity_poly.pdbx_strand_id
1 'polypeptide(L)'
;MPTLSDLVSDRTDLTDADLEWLHALVSDWQLLADLSFADLLLWVPLRSPEPPQGEADGQGAASGWVAIAQMRPTTGPTAYPEDLVGKVVPKGRRGLIDVAWRERRIVREGDPEWGSGIPVREESIPVRRGAKLLGVIQRSTNLSSARTPSRLELTYLQSASDLAQMIADGRFPFAGQEPNLVRSPRVGDGLIRLDRAGRVTYASPNAQSAYRRLGFPADLVGESLGAVTTELCDTGEPMEEALTALLSGKAPREVEVEARGSVMQLRTIPLVVGATRIGAIVLCRDVTELRWRDRELMTKDATIREIHHRVKNNLQTVAALLRLQARRLQIPEGRMALDEAVRRVGSIAIVHETLSHTPDELIDFDDIADRVITMAGEVSTPETRVTPKRTGNFGVLPAEVATPLAMALTELLQNALEHGLANRFGTLEVLADRYEAEGGSQDGPGEGAEDGGRVKAKGEASRLEVVVADDGVGLPPDFDVESTDSLGLQIVRTLIVGELGGRLEFRRRPSGGTEVIVDVPLDQGRRRPGPPRP
;
A
#
# COMPACT_ATOMS: atom_id res chain seq x y z
N MET A 1 -2.59 6.87 -19.60
CA MET A 1 -3.14 8.25 -19.71
C MET A 1 -2.14 9.19 -19.07
N PRO A 2 -1.91 10.40 -19.64
CA PRO A 2 -1.05 11.38 -18.99
C PRO A 2 -1.66 11.79 -17.63
N THR A 3 -0.80 11.99 -16.64
CA THR A 3 -1.22 12.47 -15.33
C THR A 3 -1.57 13.96 -15.36
N LEU A 4 -2.23 14.47 -14.33
CA LEU A 4 -2.49 15.90 -14.18
C LEU A 4 -1.18 16.70 -14.21
N SER A 5 -0.15 16.18 -13.54
CA SER A 5 1.19 16.78 -13.50
C SER A 5 1.83 16.86 -14.90
N ASP A 6 1.76 15.79 -15.68
CA ASP A 6 2.30 15.77 -17.06
C ASP A 6 1.61 16.83 -17.94
N LEU A 7 0.27 16.88 -17.89
CA LEU A 7 -0.50 17.81 -18.71
C LEU A 7 -0.23 19.28 -18.33
N VAL A 8 -0.06 19.59 -17.04
CA VAL A 8 0.24 20.93 -16.57
C VAL A 8 1.66 21.35 -16.95
N SER A 9 2.65 20.49 -16.68
CA SER A 9 4.07 20.79 -16.96
C SER A 9 4.35 20.95 -18.45
N ASP A 10 3.75 20.09 -19.27
CA ASP A 10 4.03 20.07 -20.71
C ASP A 10 3.30 21.19 -21.47
N ARG A 11 2.09 21.57 -21.05
CA ARG A 11 1.16 22.38 -21.86
C ARG A 11 0.78 23.72 -21.30
N THR A 12 1.19 24.05 -20.07
CA THR A 12 0.75 25.28 -19.39
C THR A 12 1.91 26.07 -18.80
N ASP A 13 1.64 27.31 -18.37
CA ASP A 13 2.59 28.20 -17.68
C ASP A 13 2.34 28.23 -16.17
N LEU A 14 1.68 27.21 -15.61
CA LEU A 14 1.42 27.09 -14.18
C LEU A 14 2.70 26.65 -13.44
N THR A 15 2.89 27.19 -12.25
CA THR A 15 4.04 26.86 -11.39
C THR A 15 3.76 25.62 -10.54
N ASP A 16 4.81 25.03 -9.94
CA ASP A 16 4.67 23.88 -9.04
C ASP A 16 3.69 24.15 -7.89
N ALA A 17 3.73 25.35 -7.30
CA ALA A 17 2.79 25.76 -6.26
C ALA A 17 1.33 25.93 -6.76
N ASP A 18 1.13 26.20 -8.05
CA ASP A 18 -0.20 26.18 -8.68
C ASP A 18 -0.66 24.75 -8.90
N LEU A 19 0.27 23.87 -9.27
CA LEU A 19 0.03 22.44 -9.45
C LEU A 19 -0.37 21.77 -8.12
N GLU A 20 0.34 22.05 -7.02
CA GLU A 20 -0.03 21.58 -5.68
C GLU A 20 -1.46 22.02 -5.29
N TRP A 21 -1.80 23.28 -5.56
CA TRP A 21 -3.16 23.79 -5.32
C TRP A 21 -4.22 23.04 -6.13
N LEU A 22 -3.94 22.76 -7.41
CA LEU A 22 -4.84 22.02 -8.27
C LEU A 22 -4.96 20.56 -7.83
N HIS A 23 -3.89 19.93 -7.37
CA HIS A 23 -3.94 18.60 -6.78
C HIS A 23 -4.83 18.56 -5.53
N ALA A 24 -4.66 19.51 -4.62
CA ALA A 24 -5.50 19.62 -3.44
C ALA A 24 -6.98 19.85 -3.81
N LEU A 25 -7.27 20.64 -4.84
CA LEU A 25 -8.62 20.87 -5.35
C LEU A 25 -9.23 19.58 -5.93
N VAL A 26 -8.48 18.88 -6.79
CA VAL A 26 -8.96 17.66 -7.47
C VAL A 26 -9.13 16.52 -6.46
N SER A 27 -8.34 16.47 -5.39
CA SER A 27 -8.52 15.49 -4.33
C SER A 27 -9.86 15.60 -3.60
N ASP A 28 -10.47 16.80 -3.57
CA ASP A 28 -11.79 17.05 -2.96
C ASP A 28 -12.95 17.13 -3.97
N TRP A 29 -12.70 16.88 -5.23
CA TRP A 29 -13.69 17.09 -6.30
C TRP A 29 -14.91 16.19 -6.24
N GLN A 30 -14.76 14.97 -5.74
CA GLN A 30 -15.89 14.07 -5.58
C GLN A 30 -16.98 14.70 -4.71
N LEU A 31 -16.59 15.47 -3.69
CA LEU A 31 -17.53 16.22 -2.86
C LEU A 31 -18.39 17.20 -3.69
N LEU A 32 -17.77 18.01 -4.55
CA LEU A 32 -18.49 18.98 -5.37
C LEU A 32 -19.33 18.29 -6.46
N ALA A 33 -18.81 17.25 -7.09
CA ALA A 33 -19.53 16.48 -8.09
C ALA A 33 -20.79 15.84 -7.50
N ASP A 34 -20.67 15.17 -6.35
CA ASP A 34 -21.78 14.48 -5.69
C ASP A 34 -22.83 15.45 -5.14
N LEU A 35 -22.43 16.58 -4.57
CA LEU A 35 -23.35 17.61 -4.10
C LEU A 35 -24.11 18.31 -5.24
N SER A 36 -23.51 18.40 -6.40
CA SER A 36 -24.12 19.08 -7.57
C SER A 36 -24.83 18.13 -8.53
N PHE A 37 -24.73 16.80 -8.33
CA PHE A 37 -25.24 15.80 -9.27
C PHE A 37 -24.73 16.04 -10.70
N ALA A 38 -23.45 16.46 -10.84
CA ALA A 38 -22.92 16.97 -12.09
C ALA A 38 -21.49 16.49 -12.34
N ASP A 39 -21.17 16.31 -13.62
CA ASP A 39 -19.80 16.10 -14.06
C ASP A 39 -19.00 17.39 -13.92
N LEU A 40 -17.74 17.24 -13.53
CA LEU A 40 -16.78 18.33 -13.42
C LEU A 40 -15.62 18.11 -14.39
N LEU A 41 -15.26 19.15 -15.12
CA LEU A 41 -14.09 19.21 -15.99
C LEU A 41 -13.24 20.42 -15.62
N LEU A 42 -11.95 20.22 -15.39
CA LEU A 42 -11.01 21.33 -15.15
C LEU A 42 -10.28 21.69 -16.43
N TRP A 43 -10.53 22.89 -16.86
CA TRP A 43 -9.88 23.51 -18.01
C TRP A 43 -8.83 24.50 -17.54
N VAL A 44 -7.60 24.36 -18.06
CA VAL A 44 -6.52 25.33 -17.82
C VAL A 44 -6.06 25.94 -19.15
N PRO A 45 -5.58 27.21 -19.14
CA PRO A 45 -5.10 27.84 -20.34
C PRO A 45 -3.85 27.14 -20.86
N LEU A 46 -3.78 26.93 -22.17
CA LEU A 46 -2.57 26.45 -22.84
C LEU A 46 -1.48 27.50 -22.77
N ARG A 47 -0.23 27.07 -22.76
CA ARG A 47 0.95 27.92 -22.91
C ARG A 47 0.82 28.73 -24.18
N SER A 48 0.94 30.05 -24.05
CA SER A 48 0.96 30.94 -25.23
C SER A 48 2.26 30.70 -25.99
N PRO A 49 2.23 30.49 -27.33
CA PRO A 49 3.46 30.64 -28.11
C PRO A 49 4.02 32.03 -27.87
N GLU A 50 5.36 32.16 -27.76
CA GLU A 50 6.02 33.45 -27.54
C GLU A 50 5.46 34.48 -28.52
N PRO A 51 5.07 35.69 -28.04
CA PRO A 51 4.60 36.73 -28.93
C PRO A 51 5.71 37.13 -29.90
N PRO A 52 5.41 37.31 -31.19
CA PRO A 52 6.38 37.90 -32.10
C PRO A 52 6.86 39.21 -31.51
N GLN A 53 8.18 39.44 -31.50
CA GLN A 53 8.82 40.64 -30.94
C GLN A 53 8.17 41.89 -31.51
N GLY A 54 7.42 42.59 -30.72
CA GLY A 54 6.87 43.91 -31.11
C GLY A 54 5.53 44.37 -30.50
N GLU A 55 4.75 43.55 -29.86
CA GLU A 55 3.47 43.98 -29.26
C GLU A 55 3.48 43.79 -27.75
N ALA A 56 3.73 44.92 -27.04
CA ALA A 56 3.67 45.01 -25.60
C ALA A 56 2.23 45.37 -25.16
N ASP A 57 1.31 44.44 -25.17
CA ASP A 57 0.09 44.50 -24.39
C ASP A 57 -0.02 43.27 -23.51
N GLY A 58 0.27 43.48 -22.23
CA GLY A 58 0.51 42.50 -21.18
C GLY A 58 -0.72 41.74 -20.69
N GLN A 59 -1.36 40.98 -21.55
CA GLN A 59 -2.21 39.85 -21.18
C GLN A 59 -2.08 38.80 -22.30
N GLY A 60 -1.19 37.82 -22.11
CA GLY A 60 -1.05 36.69 -22.99
C GLY A 60 -2.41 36.02 -23.25
N ALA A 61 -2.96 36.25 -24.45
CA ALA A 61 -4.22 35.65 -24.84
C ALA A 61 -3.97 34.13 -25.00
N ALA A 62 -4.39 33.35 -24.01
CA ALA A 62 -4.32 31.89 -24.11
C ALA A 62 -4.85 31.42 -25.46
N SER A 63 -4.07 30.61 -26.18
CA SER A 63 -4.43 30.10 -27.51
C SER A 63 -5.56 29.07 -27.46
N GLY A 64 -5.92 28.59 -26.29
CA GLY A 64 -6.96 27.59 -26.05
C GLY A 64 -6.96 27.08 -24.61
N TRP A 65 -7.65 25.99 -24.45
CA TRP A 65 -7.87 25.31 -23.18
C TRP A 65 -7.48 23.84 -23.28
N VAL A 66 -6.93 23.26 -22.22
CA VAL A 66 -6.75 21.82 -22.07
C VAL A 66 -7.50 21.32 -20.85
N ALA A 67 -8.23 20.22 -21.00
CA ALA A 67 -8.86 19.52 -19.87
C ALA A 67 -7.80 18.71 -19.12
N ILE A 68 -7.57 19.01 -17.85
CA ILE A 68 -6.53 18.33 -17.06
C ILE A 68 -7.10 17.35 -16.03
N ALA A 69 -8.38 17.46 -15.68
CA ALA A 69 -9.06 16.53 -14.78
C ALA A 69 -10.54 16.43 -15.13
N GLN A 70 -11.12 15.26 -14.86
CA GLN A 70 -12.55 14.97 -14.97
C GLN A 70 -13.03 14.20 -13.75
N MET A 71 -14.23 14.54 -13.24
CA MET A 71 -14.88 13.83 -12.15
C MET A 71 -16.35 13.62 -12.48
N ARG A 72 -16.83 12.39 -12.28
CA ARG A 72 -18.24 12.03 -12.47
C ARG A 72 -18.95 11.91 -11.13
N PRO A 73 -20.21 12.35 -11.02
CA PRO A 73 -20.98 12.20 -9.78
C PRO A 73 -21.29 10.71 -9.52
N THR A 74 -21.27 10.30 -8.24
CA THR A 74 -21.80 9.00 -7.80
C THR A 74 -23.29 9.07 -7.43
N THR A 75 -23.81 10.29 -7.31
CA THR A 75 -25.17 10.58 -6.83
C THR A 75 -26.18 10.85 -7.96
N GLY A 76 -25.72 10.96 -9.22
CA GLY A 76 -26.55 11.27 -10.37
C GLY A 76 -26.02 10.69 -11.70
N PRO A 77 -26.79 10.81 -12.79
CA PRO A 77 -26.36 10.37 -14.12
C PRO A 77 -25.26 11.29 -14.67
N THR A 78 -24.28 10.70 -15.35
CA THR A 78 -23.22 11.44 -16.03
C THR A 78 -23.72 12.17 -17.27
N ALA A 79 -23.16 13.34 -17.54
CA ALA A 79 -23.37 14.09 -18.79
C ALA A 79 -22.36 13.69 -19.87
N TYR A 80 -21.18 13.18 -19.48
CA TYR A 80 -20.10 12.78 -20.38
C TYR A 80 -19.66 11.34 -20.12
N PRO A 81 -20.13 10.37 -20.95
CA PRO A 81 -19.69 8.98 -20.84
C PRO A 81 -18.21 8.79 -21.23
N GLU A 82 -17.70 9.67 -22.12
CA GLU A 82 -16.32 9.62 -22.59
C GLU A 82 -15.36 10.31 -21.62
N ASP A 83 -14.08 9.90 -21.65
CA ASP A 83 -13.00 10.59 -20.96
C ASP A 83 -12.48 11.74 -21.81
N LEU A 84 -12.50 12.95 -21.23
CA LEU A 84 -12.13 14.20 -21.89
C LEU A 84 -10.78 14.73 -21.42
N VAL A 85 -10.08 14.05 -20.52
CA VAL A 85 -8.74 14.45 -20.03
C VAL A 85 -7.74 14.48 -21.19
N GLY A 86 -6.99 15.57 -21.30
CA GLY A 86 -6.04 15.81 -22.38
C GLY A 86 -6.65 16.43 -23.64
N LYS A 87 -7.98 16.57 -23.71
CA LYS A 87 -8.66 17.23 -24.84
C LYS A 87 -8.31 18.71 -24.89
N VAL A 88 -7.94 19.18 -26.07
CA VAL A 88 -7.62 20.59 -26.34
C VAL A 88 -8.77 21.23 -27.11
N VAL A 89 -9.14 22.45 -26.68
CA VAL A 89 -10.19 23.25 -27.34
C VAL A 89 -9.66 24.67 -27.61
N PRO A 90 -9.76 25.16 -28.85
CA PRO A 90 -9.39 26.56 -29.17
C PRO A 90 -10.25 27.56 -28.42
N LYS A 91 -9.69 28.75 -28.11
CA LYS A 91 -10.41 29.89 -27.56
C LYS A 91 -11.59 30.27 -28.45
N GLY A 92 -12.72 30.65 -27.86
CA GLY A 92 -13.94 30.98 -28.59
C GLY A 92 -14.86 29.78 -28.88
N ARG A 93 -14.41 28.55 -28.75
CA ARG A 93 -15.25 27.35 -28.92
C ARG A 93 -16.09 27.01 -27.68
N ARG A 94 -15.67 27.46 -26.50
CA ARG A 94 -16.35 27.26 -25.22
C ARG A 94 -16.64 28.64 -24.57
N GLY A 95 -17.69 29.30 -25.05
CA GLY A 95 -18.01 30.67 -24.68
C GLY A 95 -18.15 30.90 -23.18
N LEU A 96 -18.76 29.98 -22.42
CA LEU A 96 -18.93 30.11 -20.97
C LEU A 96 -17.58 30.07 -20.22
N ILE A 97 -16.64 29.22 -20.64
CA ILE A 97 -15.30 29.17 -20.06
C ILE A 97 -14.55 30.47 -20.30
N ASP A 98 -14.60 30.97 -21.55
CA ASP A 98 -13.94 32.21 -21.93
C ASP A 98 -14.52 33.42 -21.16
N VAL A 99 -15.83 33.46 -20.96
CA VAL A 99 -16.49 34.51 -20.17
C VAL A 99 -16.14 34.43 -18.70
N ALA A 100 -16.21 33.22 -18.10
CA ALA A 100 -15.85 33.01 -16.68
C ALA A 100 -14.39 33.38 -16.40
N TRP A 101 -13.47 33.05 -17.31
CA TRP A 101 -12.07 33.46 -17.24
C TRP A 101 -11.88 34.98 -17.28
N ARG A 102 -12.51 35.65 -18.26
CA ARG A 102 -12.40 37.09 -18.45
C ARG A 102 -13.03 37.91 -17.32
N GLU A 103 -14.27 37.53 -16.93
CA GLU A 103 -15.05 38.23 -15.94
C GLU A 103 -14.74 37.82 -14.50
N ARG A 104 -13.98 36.73 -14.33
CA ARG A 104 -13.56 36.20 -13.02
C ARG A 104 -14.72 35.94 -12.06
N ARG A 105 -15.88 35.56 -12.61
CA ARG A 105 -17.07 35.18 -11.84
C ARG A 105 -17.69 33.91 -12.38
N ILE A 106 -18.54 33.30 -11.56
CA ILE A 106 -19.33 32.15 -11.99
C ILE A 106 -20.30 32.59 -13.10
N VAL A 107 -20.30 31.83 -14.21
CA VAL A 107 -21.18 32.08 -15.36
C VAL A 107 -22.05 30.86 -15.56
N ARG A 108 -23.34 31.08 -15.72
CA ARG A 108 -24.36 30.03 -15.96
C ARG A 108 -25.02 30.25 -17.29
N GLU A 109 -25.33 29.14 -17.96
CA GLU A 109 -26.14 29.17 -19.16
C GLU A 109 -27.62 29.32 -18.83
N GLY A 110 -28.37 30.06 -19.67
CA GLY A 110 -29.81 30.26 -19.49
C GLY A 110 -30.63 29.04 -19.93
N ASP A 111 -30.39 28.57 -21.15
CA ASP A 111 -31.09 27.45 -21.75
C ASP A 111 -30.20 26.18 -21.84
N PRO A 112 -30.75 24.97 -21.64
CA PRO A 112 -29.99 23.77 -21.75
C PRO A 112 -29.45 23.52 -23.16
N GLU A 113 -28.17 23.18 -23.29
CA GLU A 113 -27.62 22.70 -24.55
C GLU A 113 -27.99 21.22 -24.80
N TRP A 114 -28.32 20.90 -26.05
CA TRP A 114 -28.59 19.52 -26.49
C TRP A 114 -27.33 18.90 -27.09
N GLY A 115 -26.32 18.65 -26.24
CA GLY A 115 -25.12 17.92 -26.64
C GLY A 115 -25.38 16.42 -26.64
N SER A 116 -25.03 15.70 -27.73
CA SER A 116 -25.17 14.25 -27.84
C SER A 116 -26.58 13.66 -27.55
N GLY A 117 -27.65 14.47 -27.73
CA GLY A 117 -29.04 14.04 -27.51
C GLY A 117 -29.49 14.07 -26.04
N ILE A 118 -28.66 14.51 -25.13
CA ILE A 118 -28.97 14.65 -23.70
C ILE A 118 -29.04 16.15 -23.37
N PRO A 119 -30.11 16.64 -22.71
CA PRO A 119 -30.14 18.03 -22.24
C PRO A 119 -29.17 18.23 -21.08
N VAL A 120 -28.18 19.08 -21.27
CA VAL A 120 -27.14 19.40 -20.28
C VAL A 120 -27.22 20.88 -19.92
N ARG A 121 -27.13 21.17 -18.61
CA ARG A 121 -26.97 22.56 -18.14
C ARG A 121 -25.52 22.74 -17.72
N GLU A 122 -24.88 23.77 -18.32
CA GLU A 122 -23.49 24.07 -18.05
C GLU A 122 -23.34 25.31 -17.13
N GLU A 123 -22.35 25.24 -16.25
CA GLU A 123 -21.89 26.36 -15.41
C GLU A 123 -20.37 26.35 -15.40
N SER A 124 -19.77 27.52 -15.53
CA SER A 124 -18.32 27.73 -15.50
C SER A 124 -17.91 28.48 -14.25
N ILE A 125 -17.03 27.86 -13.45
CA ILE A 125 -16.58 28.33 -12.14
C ILE A 125 -15.09 28.66 -12.25
N PRO A 126 -14.65 29.90 -12.11
CA PRO A 126 -13.23 30.26 -12.14
C PRO A 126 -12.51 29.67 -10.92
N VAL A 127 -11.33 29.06 -11.14
CA VAL A 127 -10.48 28.51 -10.09
C VAL A 127 -9.39 29.50 -9.74
N ARG A 128 -9.33 29.89 -8.47
CA ARG A 128 -8.36 30.86 -7.98
C ARG A 128 -7.48 30.34 -6.86
N ARG A 129 -6.24 30.84 -6.84
CA ARG A 129 -5.33 30.76 -5.69
C ARG A 129 -4.97 32.20 -5.30
N GLY A 130 -5.62 32.73 -4.26
CA GLY A 130 -5.53 34.12 -3.93
C GLY A 130 -6.05 35.03 -5.08
N ALA A 131 -5.20 35.91 -5.59
CA ALA A 131 -5.55 36.81 -6.72
C ALA A 131 -5.32 36.14 -8.09
N LYS A 132 -4.53 35.07 -8.18
CA LYS A 132 -4.18 34.37 -9.43
C LYS A 132 -5.29 33.45 -9.88
N LEU A 133 -5.67 33.54 -11.16
CA LEU A 133 -6.61 32.64 -11.81
C LEU A 133 -5.81 31.47 -12.40
N LEU A 134 -6.19 30.25 -12.08
CA LEU A 134 -5.47 29.02 -12.50
C LEU A 134 -6.18 28.31 -13.64
N GLY A 135 -7.51 28.29 -13.64
CA GLY A 135 -8.32 27.59 -14.62
C GLY A 135 -9.80 27.86 -14.43
N VAL A 136 -10.63 27.07 -15.08
CA VAL A 136 -12.09 27.11 -14.99
C VAL A 136 -12.64 25.70 -14.83
N ILE A 137 -13.47 25.46 -13.82
CA ILE A 137 -14.25 24.24 -13.70
C ILE A 137 -15.51 24.41 -14.55
N GLN A 138 -15.73 23.51 -15.47
CA GLN A 138 -17.00 23.32 -16.14
C GLN A 138 -17.80 22.29 -15.35
N ARG A 139 -18.95 22.68 -14.83
CA ARG A 139 -19.92 21.84 -14.13
C ARG A 139 -21.09 21.57 -15.05
N SER A 140 -21.32 20.31 -15.39
CA SER A 140 -22.30 19.88 -16.40
C SER A 140 -23.33 18.94 -15.79
N THR A 141 -24.56 19.41 -15.65
CA THR A 141 -25.67 18.64 -15.05
C THR A 141 -26.52 18.00 -16.14
N ASN A 142 -26.69 16.70 -16.07
CA ASN A 142 -27.58 15.94 -16.95
C ASN A 142 -29.03 16.16 -16.51
N LEU A 143 -29.86 16.66 -17.41
CA LEU A 143 -31.28 16.98 -17.17
C LEU A 143 -32.24 15.91 -17.71
N SER A 144 -31.76 14.78 -18.20
CA SER A 144 -32.63 13.72 -18.78
C SER A 144 -33.67 13.18 -17.80
N SER A 145 -33.39 13.23 -16.49
CA SER A 145 -34.28 12.80 -15.41
C SER A 145 -34.78 13.97 -14.55
N ALA A 146 -34.84 15.17 -15.12
CA ALA A 146 -35.25 16.36 -14.37
C ALA A 146 -36.64 16.22 -13.76
N ARG A 147 -36.73 16.35 -12.44
CA ARG A 147 -37.95 16.34 -11.64
C ARG A 147 -37.88 17.44 -10.60
N THR A 148 -38.99 17.69 -9.89
CA THR A 148 -38.95 18.60 -8.74
C THR A 148 -37.97 18.09 -7.68
N PRO A 149 -36.92 18.87 -7.32
CA PRO A 149 -35.92 18.42 -6.37
C PRO A 149 -36.51 18.20 -4.98
N SER A 150 -36.10 17.14 -4.31
CA SER A 150 -36.39 16.86 -2.92
C SER A 150 -35.67 17.85 -1.99
N ARG A 151 -36.07 17.90 -0.70
CA ARG A 151 -35.38 18.71 0.31
C ARG A 151 -33.89 18.36 0.43
N LEU A 152 -33.55 17.09 0.30
CA LEU A 152 -32.17 16.61 0.26
C LEU A 152 -31.41 17.22 -0.93
N GLU A 153 -31.95 17.09 -2.14
CA GLU A 153 -31.32 17.60 -3.36
C GLU A 153 -31.15 19.12 -3.32
N LEU A 154 -32.15 19.85 -2.80
CA LEU A 154 -32.03 21.32 -2.61
C LEU A 154 -30.90 21.69 -1.65
N THR A 155 -30.75 20.96 -0.54
CA THR A 155 -29.67 21.20 0.42
C THR A 155 -28.28 20.89 -0.18
N TYR A 156 -28.21 19.83 -0.97
CA TYR A 156 -26.97 19.45 -1.67
C TYR A 156 -26.58 20.51 -2.70
N LEU A 157 -27.50 20.93 -3.55
CA LEU A 157 -27.28 21.97 -4.55
C LEU A 157 -26.90 23.32 -3.92
N GLN A 158 -27.51 23.68 -2.79
CA GLN A 158 -27.12 24.90 -2.05
C GLN A 158 -25.68 24.76 -1.52
N SER A 159 -25.32 23.60 -0.95
CA SER A 159 -23.97 23.34 -0.45
C SER A 159 -22.94 23.34 -1.58
N ALA A 160 -23.28 22.77 -2.73
CA ALA A 160 -22.45 22.83 -3.95
C ALA A 160 -22.24 24.26 -4.44
N SER A 161 -23.28 25.11 -4.39
CA SER A 161 -23.18 26.52 -4.79
C SER A 161 -22.29 27.30 -3.84
N ASP A 162 -22.37 27.04 -2.53
CA ASP A 162 -21.50 27.69 -1.53
C ASP A 162 -20.02 27.29 -1.75
N LEU A 163 -19.74 26.03 -2.00
CA LEU A 163 -18.39 25.54 -2.33
C LEU A 163 -17.86 26.10 -3.65
N ALA A 164 -18.70 26.15 -4.69
CA ALA A 164 -18.35 26.75 -5.99
C ALA A 164 -17.95 28.22 -5.84
N GLN A 165 -18.67 28.95 -5.00
CA GLN A 165 -18.33 30.35 -4.69
C GLN A 165 -17.00 30.44 -3.95
N MET A 166 -16.73 29.54 -2.99
CA MET A 166 -15.44 29.50 -2.29
C MET A 166 -14.26 29.20 -3.23
N ILE A 167 -14.46 28.33 -4.23
CA ILE A 167 -13.46 28.07 -5.28
C ILE A 167 -13.22 29.33 -6.10
N ALA A 168 -14.28 30.01 -6.52
CA ALA A 168 -14.21 31.24 -7.29
C ALA A 168 -13.54 32.39 -6.51
N ASP A 169 -13.68 32.40 -5.20
CA ASP A 169 -13.05 33.36 -4.29
C ASP A 169 -11.62 32.97 -3.88
N GLY A 170 -11.12 31.81 -4.30
CA GLY A 170 -9.79 31.28 -3.94
C GLY A 170 -9.66 30.87 -2.48
N ARG A 171 -10.75 30.41 -1.84
CA ARG A 171 -10.85 30.00 -0.44
C ARG A 171 -10.99 28.51 -0.24
N PHE A 172 -11.11 27.77 -1.31
CA PHE A 172 -11.14 26.33 -1.34
C PHE A 172 -10.25 25.82 -2.50
N PRO A 173 -9.43 24.80 -2.28
CA PRO A 173 -9.27 23.93 -1.09
C PRO A 173 -8.59 24.66 0.08
N PHE A 174 -8.61 24.02 1.25
CA PHE A 174 -7.92 24.54 2.43
C PHE A 174 -6.44 24.15 2.40
N ALA A 175 -5.55 25.09 2.65
CA ALA A 175 -4.11 24.83 2.67
C ALA A 175 -3.72 23.82 3.78
N GLY A 176 -2.82 22.89 3.45
CA GLY A 176 -2.28 21.92 4.40
C GLY A 176 -3.21 20.75 4.75
N GLN A 177 -4.29 20.56 4.01
CA GLN A 177 -5.13 19.35 4.12
C GLN A 177 -5.01 18.53 2.85
N GLU A 178 -4.39 17.37 2.96
CA GLU A 178 -4.51 16.30 1.97
C GLU A 178 -5.59 15.33 2.45
N PRO A 179 -6.80 15.37 1.88
CA PRO A 179 -7.82 14.39 2.24
C PRO A 179 -7.32 13.00 1.84
N ASN A 180 -7.39 12.07 2.77
CA ASN A 180 -7.13 10.67 2.44
C ASN A 180 -8.29 10.15 1.59
N LEU A 181 -8.16 10.23 0.26
CA LEU A 181 -9.17 9.88 -0.74
C LEU A 181 -9.83 8.51 -0.53
N VAL A 182 -9.10 7.57 0.08
CA VAL A 182 -9.58 6.20 0.31
C VAL A 182 -10.42 6.11 1.58
N ARG A 183 -10.13 6.93 2.59
CA ARG A 183 -10.73 6.81 3.93
C ARG A 183 -11.69 7.94 4.30
N SER A 184 -11.59 9.11 3.69
CA SER A 184 -12.46 10.27 4.02
C SER A 184 -13.93 10.01 3.74
N PRO A 185 -14.85 10.50 4.60
CA PRO A 185 -16.28 10.38 4.41
C PRO A 185 -16.75 11.04 3.12
N ARG A 186 -17.70 10.41 2.43
CA ARG A 186 -18.34 10.90 1.21
C ARG A 186 -19.74 11.45 1.48
N VAL A 187 -20.27 12.21 0.53
CA VAL A 187 -21.64 12.79 0.61
C VAL A 187 -22.70 11.70 0.84
N GLY A 188 -22.56 10.56 0.16
CA GLY A 188 -23.47 9.43 0.28
C GLY A 188 -23.41 8.69 1.62
N ASP A 189 -22.29 8.77 2.35
CA ASP A 189 -22.16 8.13 3.67
C ASP A 189 -23.00 8.84 4.72
N GLY A 190 -23.05 10.17 4.68
CA GLY A 190 -23.88 11.02 5.51
C GLY A 190 -23.44 12.47 5.46
N LEU A 191 -24.41 13.38 5.38
CA LEU A 191 -24.18 14.82 5.34
C LEU A 191 -25.01 15.53 6.39
N ILE A 192 -24.36 16.43 7.10
CA ILE A 192 -24.96 17.35 8.08
C ILE A 192 -24.60 18.77 7.65
N ARG A 193 -25.57 19.70 7.64
CA ARG A 193 -25.33 21.11 7.43
C ARG A 193 -25.51 21.87 8.73
N LEU A 194 -24.55 22.72 9.06
CA LEU A 194 -24.53 23.54 10.24
C LEU A 194 -24.73 25.01 9.89
N ASP A 195 -25.35 25.76 10.80
CA ASP A 195 -25.40 27.22 10.79
C ASP A 195 -24.10 27.83 11.39
N ARG A 196 -24.08 29.16 11.52
CA ARG A 196 -22.97 29.91 12.12
C ARG A 196 -22.70 29.55 13.58
N ALA A 197 -23.75 29.13 14.31
CA ALA A 197 -23.66 28.77 15.72
C ALA A 197 -23.26 27.31 15.92
N GLY A 198 -23.09 26.50 14.85
CA GLY A 198 -22.81 25.08 14.92
C GLY A 198 -24.05 24.23 15.19
N ARG A 199 -25.25 24.79 14.97
CA ARG A 199 -26.50 24.06 15.07
C ARG A 199 -26.82 23.37 13.75
N VAL A 200 -27.38 22.19 13.84
CA VAL A 200 -27.77 21.40 12.68
C VAL A 200 -29.00 22.02 12.02
N THR A 201 -28.86 22.43 10.77
CA THR A 201 -29.96 22.94 9.94
C THR A 201 -30.55 21.84 9.06
N TYR A 202 -29.74 20.84 8.75
CA TYR A 202 -30.12 19.67 7.97
C TYR A 202 -29.22 18.47 8.31
N ALA A 203 -29.80 17.28 8.38
CA ALA A 203 -29.09 16.01 8.46
C ALA A 203 -29.68 15.04 7.43
N SER A 204 -28.83 14.39 6.63
CA SER A 204 -29.27 13.36 5.70
C SER A 204 -29.75 12.10 6.47
N PRO A 205 -30.61 11.25 5.87
CA PRO A 205 -31.08 10.02 6.51
C PRO A 205 -29.94 9.12 7.00
N ASN A 206 -28.84 9.04 6.25
CA ASN A 206 -27.67 8.26 6.63
C ASN A 206 -26.94 8.88 7.83
N ALA A 207 -26.79 10.20 7.88
CA ALA A 207 -26.23 10.90 9.03
C ALA A 207 -27.09 10.71 10.30
N GLN A 208 -28.39 10.84 10.17
CA GLN A 208 -29.33 10.59 11.28
C GLN A 208 -29.24 9.15 11.78
N SER A 209 -29.14 8.17 10.87
CA SER A 209 -28.97 6.76 11.21
C SER A 209 -27.62 6.48 11.87
N ALA A 210 -26.54 7.14 11.45
CA ALA A 210 -25.22 7.02 12.07
C ALA A 210 -25.22 7.53 13.50
N TYR A 211 -25.83 8.69 13.77
CA TYR A 211 -25.95 9.24 15.12
C TYR A 211 -26.88 8.40 16.04
N ARG A 212 -27.91 7.77 15.48
CA ARG A 212 -28.72 6.80 16.25
C ARG A 212 -27.89 5.60 16.69
N ARG A 213 -27.00 5.09 15.85
CA ARG A 213 -26.08 4.01 16.23
C ARG A 213 -25.08 4.45 17.31
N LEU A 214 -24.61 5.69 17.27
CA LEU A 214 -23.78 6.26 18.35
C LEU A 214 -24.56 6.41 19.67
N GLY A 215 -25.90 6.37 19.61
CA GLY A 215 -26.73 6.44 20.81
C GLY A 215 -27.58 7.70 20.96
N PHE A 216 -27.71 8.52 19.89
CA PHE A 216 -28.60 9.68 19.84
C PHE A 216 -29.90 9.34 19.09
N PRO A 217 -31.01 9.04 19.79
CA PRO A 217 -32.24 8.59 19.14
C PRO A 217 -33.10 9.72 18.56
N ALA A 218 -32.90 10.96 19.05
CA ALA A 218 -33.68 12.13 18.65
C ALA A 218 -33.30 12.66 17.24
N ASP A 219 -34.03 13.66 16.74
CA ASP A 219 -33.67 14.37 15.52
C ASP A 219 -32.49 15.30 15.78
N LEU A 220 -31.49 15.26 14.91
CA LEU A 220 -30.34 16.16 15.00
C LEU A 220 -30.67 17.60 14.66
N VAL A 221 -31.73 17.86 13.87
CA VAL A 221 -32.07 19.20 13.41
C VAL A 221 -32.44 20.12 14.58
N GLY A 222 -31.74 21.25 14.68
CA GLY A 222 -31.88 22.22 15.77
C GLY A 222 -30.87 22.04 16.90
N GLU A 223 -30.25 20.87 17.01
CA GLU A 223 -29.28 20.58 18.07
C GLU A 223 -27.89 21.15 17.76
N SER A 224 -27.07 21.39 18.77
CA SER A 224 -25.64 21.67 18.62
C SER A 224 -24.88 20.37 18.36
N LEU A 225 -24.33 20.23 17.15
CA LEU A 225 -23.64 18.98 16.77
C LEU A 225 -22.47 18.67 17.71
N GLY A 226 -21.69 19.70 18.09
CA GLY A 226 -20.59 19.55 19.03
C GLY A 226 -21.06 19.05 20.40
N ALA A 227 -22.09 19.66 20.97
CA ALA A 227 -22.62 19.27 22.28
C ALA A 227 -23.17 17.83 22.28
N VAL A 228 -23.99 17.47 21.28
CA VAL A 228 -24.52 16.11 21.13
C VAL A 228 -23.39 15.08 20.99
N THR A 229 -22.39 15.36 20.16
CA THR A 229 -21.29 14.42 19.96
C THR A 229 -20.44 14.25 21.22
N THR A 230 -20.16 15.34 21.92
CA THR A 230 -19.40 15.33 23.17
C THR A 230 -20.12 14.54 24.27
N GLU A 231 -21.44 14.73 24.41
CA GLU A 231 -22.25 14.00 25.39
C GLU A 231 -22.30 12.48 25.14
N LEU A 232 -22.21 12.08 23.86
CA LEU A 232 -22.18 10.65 23.48
C LEU A 232 -20.83 10.00 23.72
N CYS A 233 -19.75 10.75 23.56
CA CYS A 233 -18.38 10.27 23.75
C CYS A 233 -18.02 10.39 25.24
N ASP A 234 -17.74 9.28 25.89
CA ASP A 234 -17.26 9.25 27.29
C ASP A 234 -15.77 9.65 27.34
N THR A 235 -15.49 10.91 26.95
CA THR A 235 -14.13 11.47 26.87
C THR A 235 -13.97 12.55 27.95
N GLY A 236 -12.85 12.52 28.70
CA GLY A 236 -12.59 13.50 29.78
C GLY A 236 -12.46 14.95 29.26
N GLU A 237 -12.66 15.91 30.19
CA GLU A 237 -12.77 17.36 29.93
C GLU A 237 -11.92 18.00 28.84
N PRO A 238 -10.60 17.77 28.70
CA PRO A 238 -9.81 18.42 27.64
C PRO A 238 -10.17 17.97 26.23
N MET A 239 -10.73 16.78 26.06
CA MET A 239 -11.17 16.24 24.78
C MET A 239 -12.55 16.78 24.41
N GLU A 240 -13.41 17.07 25.37
CA GLU A 240 -14.75 17.63 25.18
C GLU A 240 -14.71 19.03 24.56
N GLU A 241 -13.85 19.92 25.07
CA GLU A 241 -13.65 21.25 24.50
C GLU A 241 -13.09 21.19 23.08
N ALA A 242 -12.14 20.26 22.84
CA ALA A 242 -11.55 20.05 21.52
C ALA A 242 -12.58 19.54 20.52
N LEU A 243 -13.42 18.56 20.87
CA LEU A 243 -14.49 18.04 20.00
C LEU A 243 -15.55 19.10 19.71
N THR A 244 -15.98 19.84 20.72
CA THR A 244 -16.95 20.93 20.55
C THR A 244 -16.40 22.03 19.64
N ALA A 245 -15.14 22.40 19.80
CA ALA A 245 -14.47 23.36 18.93
C ALA A 245 -14.34 22.85 17.49
N LEU A 246 -14.00 21.57 17.32
CA LEU A 246 -13.86 20.90 16.02
C LEU A 246 -15.19 20.86 15.27
N LEU A 247 -16.27 20.44 15.92
CA LEU A 247 -17.58 20.27 15.32
C LEU A 247 -18.39 21.57 15.27
N SER A 248 -17.88 22.68 15.83
CA SER A 248 -18.48 24.00 15.65
C SER A 248 -18.42 24.50 14.21
N GLY A 249 -17.69 23.82 13.33
CA GLY A 249 -17.54 24.21 11.93
C GLY A 249 -16.64 25.41 11.68
N LYS A 250 -15.76 25.76 12.63
CA LYS A 250 -14.87 26.95 12.51
C LYS A 250 -13.63 26.68 11.68
N ALA A 251 -13.15 25.46 11.67
CA ALA A 251 -11.95 25.05 10.95
C ALA A 251 -12.18 23.72 10.20
N PRO A 252 -11.51 23.52 9.07
CA PRO A 252 -11.55 22.23 8.39
C PRO A 252 -10.80 21.21 9.23
N ARG A 253 -11.44 20.10 9.57
CA ARG A 253 -10.85 19.02 10.38
C ARG A 253 -11.52 17.68 10.13
N GLU A 254 -10.76 16.62 10.40
CA GLU A 254 -11.22 15.25 10.39
C GLU A 254 -10.97 14.64 11.78
N VAL A 255 -11.96 13.93 12.32
CA VAL A 255 -11.92 13.32 13.65
C VAL A 255 -12.69 12.01 13.64
N GLU A 256 -12.21 11.05 14.42
CA GLU A 256 -12.95 9.83 14.74
C GLU A 256 -13.54 9.94 16.13
N VAL A 257 -14.80 9.56 16.25
CA VAL A 257 -15.52 9.51 17.54
C VAL A 257 -15.99 8.10 17.78
N GLU A 258 -15.80 7.61 19.01
CA GLU A 258 -16.21 6.28 19.42
C GLU A 258 -17.20 6.39 20.58
N ALA A 259 -18.37 5.76 20.42
CA ALA A 259 -19.39 5.69 21.46
C ALA A 259 -20.18 4.39 21.32
N ARG A 260 -20.48 3.74 22.44
CA ARG A 260 -21.30 2.50 22.50
C ARG A 260 -20.84 1.39 21.55
N GLY A 261 -19.52 1.30 21.31
CA GLY A 261 -18.94 0.30 20.41
C GLY A 261 -19.08 0.62 18.93
N SER A 262 -19.62 1.79 18.55
CA SER A 262 -19.65 2.30 17.20
C SER A 262 -18.57 3.35 17.00
N VAL A 263 -17.89 3.34 15.84
CA VAL A 263 -16.84 4.31 15.48
C VAL A 263 -17.31 5.08 14.25
N MET A 264 -17.35 6.41 14.38
CA MET A 264 -17.76 7.29 13.30
C MET A 264 -16.64 8.28 12.95
N GLN A 265 -16.31 8.38 11.68
CA GLN A 265 -15.41 9.37 11.14
C GLN A 265 -16.22 10.60 10.70
N LEU A 266 -15.79 11.77 11.16
CA LEU A 266 -16.41 13.07 10.89
C LEU A 266 -15.41 13.97 10.19
N ARG A 267 -15.83 14.59 9.08
CA ARG A 267 -15.04 15.59 8.35
C ARG A 267 -15.81 16.90 8.27
N THR A 268 -15.24 17.96 8.81
CA THR A 268 -15.84 19.30 8.85
C THR A 268 -15.25 20.17 7.76
N ILE A 269 -16.10 20.83 6.99
CA ILE A 269 -15.79 21.75 5.89
C ILE A 269 -16.50 23.06 6.17
N PRO A 270 -15.78 24.11 6.64
CA PRO A 270 -16.36 25.44 6.85
C PRO A 270 -16.88 26.04 5.55
N LEU A 271 -18.05 26.66 5.61
CA LEU A 271 -18.61 27.42 4.49
C LEU A 271 -18.41 28.91 4.74
N VAL A 272 -17.80 29.62 3.76
CA VAL A 272 -17.41 31.00 3.89
C VAL A 272 -17.87 31.82 2.66
N VAL A 273 -18.51 32.96 2.88
CA VAL A 273 -18.86 33.91 1.85
C VAL A 273 -18.14 35.23 2.16
N GLY A 274 -17.28 35.67 1.24
CA GLY A 274 -16.37 36.79 1.53
C GLY A 274 -15.50 36.45 2.76
N ALA A 275 -15.43 37.34 3.73
CA ALA A 275 -14.69 37.12 4.98
C ALA A 275 -15.53 36.44 6.08
N THR A 276 -16.81 36.16 5.82
CA THR A 276 -17.75 35.73 6.86
C THR A 276 -18.09 34.26 6.71
N ARG A 277 -17.89 33.50 7.78
CA ARG A 277 -18.38 32.12 7.84
C ARG A 277 -19.91 32.11 7.90
N ILE A 278 -20.54 31.32 7.03
CA ILE A 278 -22.00 31.16 6.95
C ILE A 278 -22.50 29.90 7.62
N GLY A 279 -21.62 28.93 7.85
CA GLY A 279 -21.92 27.63 8.46
C GLY A 279 -20.81 26.63 8.19
N ALA A 280 -21.19 25.36 8.12
CA ALA A 280 -20.28 24.27 7.72
C ALA A 280 -21.06 23.09 7.12
N ILE A 281 -20.35 22.25 6.36
CA ILE A 281 -20.76 20.90 6.03
C ILE A 281 -19.97 19.95 6.92
N VAL A 282 -20.63 18.95 7.50
CA VAL A 282 -19.98 17.82 8.17
C VAL A 282 -20.39 16.56 7.44
N LEU A 283 -19.38 15.85 6.91
CA LEU A 283 -19.55 14.51 6.36
C LEU A 283 -19.31 13.50 7.48
N CYS A 284 -20.10 12.45 7.51
CA CYS A 284 -20.00 11.41 8.52
C CYS A 284 -20.04 10.02 7.88
N ARG A 285 -19.18 9.12 8.34
CA ARG A 285 -19.08 7.75 7.87
C ARG A 285 -18.95 6.81 9.06
N ASP A 286 -19.75 5.77 9.09
CA ASP A 286 -19.59 4.67 10.03
C ASP A 286 -18.41 3.80 9.60
N VAL A 287 -17.38 3.74 10.42
CA VAL A 287 -16.16 2.97 10.17
C VAL A 287 -16.00 1.84 11.19
N THR A 288 -17.05 1.51 11.91
CA THR A 288 -17.07 0.51 12.99
C THR A 288 -16.49 -0.83 12.50
N GLU A 289 -17.05 -1.38 11.44
CA GLU A 289 -16.61 -2.67 10.91
C GLU A 289 -15.15 -2.64 10.41
N LEU A 290 -14.75 -1.53 9.77
CA LEU A 290 -13.38 -1.34 9.32
C LEU A 290 -12.41 -1.33 10.50
N ARG A 291 -12.73 -0.57 11.57
CA ARG A 291 -11.90 -0.50 12.79
C ARG A 291 -11.85 -1.82 13.56
N TRP A 292 -12.94 -2.55 13.57
CA TRP A 292 -12.96 -3.89 14.17
C TRP A 292 -12.02 -4.84 13.42
N ARG A 293 -12.06 -4.85 12.09
CA ARG A 293 -11.15 -5.66 11.27
C ARG A 293 -9.69 -5.25 11.46
N ASP A 294 -9.39 -3.95 11.46
CA ASP A 294 -8.05 -3.43 11.72
C ASP A 294 -7.54 -3.90 13.10
N ARG A 295 -8.37 -3.79 14.15
CA ARG A 295 -8.04 -4.26 15.52
C ARG A 295 -7.85 -5.78 15.58
N GLU A 296 -8.70 -6.53 14.89
CA GLU A 296 -8.58 -8.00 14.82
C GLU A 296 -7.26 -8.42 14.16
N LEU A 297 -6.90 -7.79 13.04
CA LEU A 297 -5.63 -8.03 12.36
C LEU A 297 -4.44 -7.71 13.28
N MET A 298 -4.43 -6.53 13.92
CA MET A 298 -3.37 -6.16 14.88
C MET A 298 -3.27 -7.14 16.05
N THR A 299 -4.40 -7.65 16.54
CA THR A 299 -4.40 -8.63 17.63
C THR A 299 -3.85 -9.98 17.17
N LYS A 300 -4.21 -10.42 15.95
CA LYS A 300 -3.66 -11.64 15.35
C LYS A 300 -2.15 -11.54 15.18
N ASP A 301 -1.65 -10.41 14.66
CA ASP A 301 -0.21 -10.19 14.47
C ASP A 301 0.55 -10.16 15.81
N ALA A 302 -0.05 -9.55 16.86
CA ALA A 302 0.53 -9.56 18.20
C ALA A 302 0.57 -10.99 18.78
N THR A 303 -0.49 -11.77 18.56
CA THR A 303 -0.57 -13.16 19.02
C THR A 303 0.44 -14.05 18.31
N ILE A 304 0.59 -13.90 16.99
CA ILE A 304 1.59 -14.65 16.20
C ILE A 304 3.01 -14.34 16.71
N ARG A 305 3.34 -13.05 16.91
CA ARG A 305 4.64 -12.67 17.48
C ARG A 305 4.87 -13.28 18.86
N GLU A 306 3.86 -13.27 19.74
CA GLU A 306 3.97 -13.90 21.07
C GLU A 306 4.20 -15.41 20.96
N ILE A 307 3.53 -16.11 20.05
CA ILE A 307 3.74 -17.55 19.80
C ILE A 307 5.19 -17.79 19.37
N HIS A 308 5.74 -17.04 18.42
CA HIS A 308 7.12 -17.18 17.98
C HIS A 308 8.12 -16.95 19.13
N HIS A 309 7.91 -15.93 19.96
CA HIS A 309 8.72 -15.69 21.14
C HIS A 309 8.65 -16.83 22.16
N ARG A 310 7.47 -17.40 22.39
CA ARG A 310 7.30 -18.55 23.29
C ARG A 310 7.95 -19.82 22.74
N VAL A 311 7.82 -20.07 21.43
CA VAL A 311 8.49 -21.21 20.77
C VAL A 311 10.01 -21.09 20.92
N LYS A 312 10.59 -19.90 20.64
CA LYS A 312 12.02 -19.62 20.86
C LYS A 312 12.45 -19.96 22.30
N ASN A 313 11.72 -19.42 23.29
CA ASN A 313 12.04 -19.64 24.71
C ASN A 313 11.97 -21.11 25.10
N ASN A 314 10.98 -21.85 24.59
CA ASN A 314 10.86 -23.30 24.80
C ASN A 314 12.03 -24.06 24.18
N LEU A 315 12.42 -23.71 22.93
CA LEU A 315 13.55 -24.32 22.24
C LEU A 315 14.86 -24.06 22.99
N GLN A 316 15.08 -22.85 23.49
CA GLN A 316 16.26 -22.52 24.32
C GLN A 316 16.30 -23.34 25.62
N THR A 317 15.13 -23.54 26.26
CA THR A 317 15.02 -24.37 27.48
C THR A 317 15.34 -25.85 27.16
N VAL A 318 14.82 -26.38 26.05
CA VAL A 318 15.12 -27.74 25.60
C VAL A 318 16.61 -27.89 25.30
N ALA A 319 17.21 -26.94 24.57
CA ALA A 319 18.66 -26.95 24.30
C ALA A 319 19.49 -26.92 25.59
N ALA A 320 19.12 -26.15 26.60
CA ALA A 320 19.78 -26.10 27.88
C ALA A 320 19.68 -27.46 28.63
N LEU A 321 18.52 -28.08 28.61
CA LEU A 321 18.31 -29.39 29.22
C LEU A 321 19.15 -30.49 28.51
N LEU A 322 19.16 -30.49 27.18
CA LEU A 322 19.99 -31.41 26.40
C LEU A 322 21.48 -31.25 26.69
N ARG A 323 21.99 -29.99 26.79
CA ARG A 323 23.38 -29.69 27.20
C ARG A 323 23.68 -30.25 28.60
N LEU A 324 22.75 -30.09 29.55
CA LEU A 324 22.94 -30.66 30.90
C LEU A 324 23.00 -32.18 30.89
N GLN A 325 22.20 -32.84 30.06
CA GLN A 325 22.24 -34.30 29.90
C GLN A 325 23.53 -34.75 29.22
N ALA A 326 23.98 -34.05 28.17
CA ALA A 326 25.24 -34.34 27.49
C ALA A 326 26.43 -34.30 28.44
N ARG A 327 26.48 -33.32 29.38
CA ARG A 327 27.55 -33.25 30.40
C ARG A 327 27.53 -34.39 31.41
N ARG A 328 26.40 -35.09 31.62
CA ARG A 328 26.23 -36.18 32.56
C ARG A 328 26.57 -37.53 31.94
N LEU A 329 26.52 -37.62 30.60
CA LEU A 329 26.85 -38.86 29.90
C LEU A 329 28.35 -39.08 29.87
N GLN A 330 28.75 -40.31 30.25
CA GLN A 330 30.14 -40.77 30.19
C GLN A 330 30.49 -41.46 28.86
N ILE A 331 29.48 -41.82 28.08
CA ILE A 331 29.59 -42.47 26.79
C ILE A 331 29.81 -41.41 25.71
N PRO A 332 30.96 -41.42 25.00
CA PRO A 332 31.29 -40.38 24.01
C PRO A 332 30.26 -40.26 22.88
N GLU A 333 29.76 -41.40 22.35
CA GLU A 333 28.78 -41.43 21.26
C GLU A 333 27.45 -40.78 21.67
N GLY A 334 26.98 -41.05 22.90
CA GLY A 334 25.74 -40.48 23.43
C GLY A 334 25.87 -38.95 23.66
N ARG A 335 27.06 -38.49 24.04
CA ARG A 335 27.33 -37.06 24.20
C ARG A 335 27.33 -36.34 22.86
N MET A 336 27.97 -36.90 21.84
CA MET A 336 27.98 -36.36 20.49
C MET A 336 26.56 -36.26 19.91
N ALA A 337 25.72 -37.28 20.07
CA ALA A 337 24.33 -37.25 19.61
C ALA A 337 23.50 -36.15 20.29
N LEU A 338 23.71 -35.89 21.59
CA LEU A 338 23.03 -34.83 22.30
C LEU A 338 23.53 -33.45 21.89
N ASP A 339 24.83 -33.27 21.67
CA ASP A 339 25.41 -32.00 21.19
C ASP A 339 24.90 -31.69 19.76
N GLU A 340 24.74 -32.68 18.92
CA GLU A 340 24.09 -32.55 17.61
C GLU A 340 22.62 -32.14 17.73
N ALA A 341 21.84 -32.75 18.61
CA ALA A 341 20.46 -32.37 18.87
C ALA A 341 20.34 -30.90 19.37
N VAL A 342 21.30 -30.46 20.21
CA VAL A 342 21.35 -29.05 20.68
C VAL A 342 21.57 -28.07 19.51
N ARG A 343 22.44 -28.41 18.57
CA ARG A 343 22.70 -27.56 17.39
C ARG A 343 21.46 -27.44 16.52
N ARG A 344 20.77 -28.55 16.27
CA ARG A 344 19.49 -28.55 15.50
C ARG A 344 18.40 -27.70 16.14
N VAL A 345 18.25 -27.82 17.47
CA VAL A 345 17.29 -26.94 18.21
C VAL A 345 17.71 -25.48 18.12
N GLY A 346 19.02 -25.21 18.09
CA GLY A 346 19.57 -23.85 17.92
C GLY A 346 19.21 -23.22 16.57
N SER A 347 19.35 -23.95 15.46
CA SER A 347 18.99 -23.44 14.12
C SER A 347 17.50 -23.17 13.98
N ILE A 348 16.62 -24.03 14.55
CA ILE A 348 15.18 -23.78 14.58
C ILE A 348 14.87 -22.50 15.35
N ALA A 349 15.55 -22.27 16.49
CA ALA A 349 15.34 -21.07 17.30
C ALA A 349 15.71 -19.78 16.56
N ILE A 350 16.77 -19.78 15.73
CA ILE A 350 17.18 -18.64 14.90
C ILE A 350 16.10 -18.27 13.89
N VAL A 351 15.55 -19.26 13.20
CA VAL A 351 14.47 -19.06 12.23
C VAL A 351 13.23 -18.45 12.90
N HIS A 352 12.80 -19.02 14.04
CA HIS A 352 11.66 -18.48 14.79
C HIS A 352 11.90 -17.08 15.33
N GLU A 353 13.15 -16.71 15.64
CA GLU A 353 13.50 -15.35 16.03
C GLU A 353 13.35 -14.36 14.86
N THR A 354 13.83 -14.74 13.69
CA THR A 354 13.73 -13.89 12.49
C THR A 354 12.27 -13.72 12.06
N LEU A 355 11.45 -14.78 12.11
CA LEU A 355 10.01 -14.74 11.85
C LEU A 355 9.24 -13.81 12.78
N SER A 356 9.66 -13.66 14.05
CA SER A 356 8.96 -12.81 15.01
C SER A 356 9.06 -11.31 14.69
N HIS A 357 9.99 -10.90 13.83
CA HIS A 357 10.23 -9.52 13.46
C HIS A 357 9.63 -9.12 12.11
N THR A 358 9.13 -10.06 11.32
CA THR A 358 8.60 -9.79 9.96
C THR A 358 7.08 -10.00 9.94
N PRO A 359 6.27 -8.97 9.68
CA PRO A 359 4.80 -9.10 9.63
C PRO A 359 4.27 -9.90 8.43
N ASP A 360 5.09 -10.02 7.39
CA ASP A 360 4.69 -10.66 6.12
C ASP A 360 5.38 -12.01 5.99
N GLU A 361 5.05 -13.08 6.47
CA GLU A 361 5.54 -14.46 6.23
C GLU A 361 6.75 -14.62 5.25
N LEU A 362 7.35 -13.51 4.81
CA LEU A 362 8.49 -13.38 3.91
C LEU A 362 9.75 -12.97 4.69
N ILE A 363 10.84 -13.71 4.54
CA ILE A 363 12.06 -13.59 5.34
C ILE A 363 13.24 -13.30 4.42
N ASP A 364 14.06 -12.32 4.75
CA ASP A 364 15.39 -12.20 4.17
C ASP A 364 16.26 -13.37 4.67
N PHE A 365 16.46 -14.34 3.80
CA PHE A 365 17.18 -15.56 4.16
C PHE A 365 18.70 -15.33 4.25
N ASP A 366 19.22 -14.28 3.67
CA ASP A 366 20.64 -13.94 3.75
C ASP A 366 21.07 -13.70 5.20
N ASP A 367 20.23 -13.04 6.01
CA ASP A 367 20.47 -12.85 7.45
C ASP A 367 20.50 -14.17 8.22
N ILE A 368 19.63 -15.12 7.87
CA ILE A 368 19.61 -16.45 8.50
C ILE A 368 20.84 -17.24 8.08
N ALA A 369 21.17 -17.26 6.81
CA ALA A 369 22.32 -17.97 6.27
C ALA A 369 23.62 -17.48 6.94
N ASP A 370 23.82 -16.17 7.07
CA ASP A 370 24.99 -15.60 7.70
C ASP A 370 25.11 -15.98 9.19
N ARG A 371 24.00 -16.02 9.92
CA ARG A 371 23.97 -16.50 11.32
C ARG A 371 24.28 -17.98 11.44
N VAL A 372 23.71 -18.81 10.56
CA VAL A 372 23.95 -20.26 10.53
C VAL A 372 25.42 -20.56 10.19
N ILE A 373 25.97 -19.87 9.20
CA ILE A 373 27.37 -19.98 8.77
C ILE A 373 28.32 -19.56 9.90
N THR A 374 28.02 -18.45 10.59
CA THR A 374 28.81 -17.96 11.72
C THR A 374 28.81 -18.98 12.86
N MET A 375 27.63 -19.50 13.21
CA MET A 375 27.49 -20.50 14.27
C MET A 375 28.23 -21.81 13.94
N ALA A 376 28.21 -22.25 12.69
CA ALA A 376 28.98 -23.40 12.25
C ALA A 376 30.50 -23.16 12.40
N GLY A 377 30.97 -21.95 12.08
CA GLY A 377 32.38 -21.58 12.21
C GLY A 377 32.89 -21.52 13.67
N GLU A 378 32.01 -21.19 14.64
CA GLU A 378 32.38 -21.11 16.07
C GLU A 378 32.65 -22.49 16.72
N VAL A 379 32.18 -23.57 16.11
CA VAL A 379 32.39 -24.95 16.60
C VAL A 379 33.77 -25.46 16.27
N SER A 380 34.52 -24.79 15.41
CA SER A 380 35.89 -25.16 15.04
C SER A 380 36.86 -25.04 16.22
N THR A 381 37.66 -26.10 16.47
CA THR A 381 38.71 -26.02 17.50
C THR A 381 39.80 -25.01 17.12
N PRO A 382 40.60 -24.46 18.09
CA PRO A 382 41.65 -23.50 17.77
C PRO A 382 42.70 -24.04 16.78
N GLU A 383 42.78 -25.35 16.62
CA GLU A 383 43.76 -26.04 15.76
C GLU A 383 43.26 -26.25 14.33
N THR A 384 41.92 -26.03 14.08
CA THR A 384 41.26 -26.24 12.77
C THR A 384 40.38 -25.06 12.43
N ARG A 385 40.98 -23.85 12.34
CA ARG A 385 40.23 -22.63 12.07
C ARG A 385 39.73 -22.58 10.62
N VAL A 386 38.54 -23.09 10.39
CA VAL A 386 37.82 -22.94 9.10
C VAL A 386 36.89 -21.75 9.22
N THR A 387 37.00 -20.80 8.30
CA THR A 387 36.06 -19.68 8.20
C THR A 387 35.19 -19.91 6.96
N PRO A 388 33.94 -20.33 7.14
CA PRO A 388 33.05 -20.51 6.00
C PRO A 388 32.81 -19.17 5.29
N LYS A 389 32.78 -19.19 3.94
CA LYS A 389 32.57 -17.99 3.12
C LYS A 389 31.30 -18.17 2.30
N ARG A 390 30.43 -17.17 2.33
CA ARG A 390 29.26 -17.10 1.47
C ARG A 390 29.52 -16.22 0.23
N THR A 391 28.98 -16.66 -0.90
CA THR A 391 28.98 -15.91 -2.17
C THR A 391 27.58 -16.06 -2.79
N GLY A 392 27.08 -15.01 -3.42
CA GLY A 392 25.72 -14.97 -3.98
C GLY A 392 24.66 -14.56 -2.97
N ASN A 393 23.39 -14.71 -3.33
CA ASN A 393 22.25 -14.18 -2.59
C ASN A 393 21.09 -15.18 -2.60
N PHE A 394 20.56 -15.51 -1.42
CA PHE A 394 19.36 -16.32 -1.25
C PHE A 394 18.09 -15.50 -1.51
N GLY A 395 18.11 -14.21 -1.14
CA GLY A 395 17.00 -13.29 -1.21
C GLY A 395 15.87 -13.59 -0.24
N VAL A 396 14.70 -13.00 -0.52
CA VAL A 396 13.52 -13.14 0.32
C VAL A 396 12.80 -14.45 0.02
N LEU A 397 12.55 -15.26 1.06
CA LEU A 397 11.90 -16.55 0.99
C LEU A 397 10.68 -16.62 1.91
N PRO A 398 9.63 -17.42 1.55
CA PRO A 398 8.54 -17.73 2.47
C PRO A 398 9.04 -18.53 3.68
N ALA A 399 8.41 -18.34 4.83
CA ALA A 399 8.75 -19.05 6.07
C ALA A 399 8.73 -20.58 5.93
N GLU A 400 7.80 -21.08 5.11
CA GLU A 400 7.66 -22.52 4.78
C GLU A 400 8.89 -23.08 4.06
N VAL A 401 9.61 -22.25 3.30
CA VAL A 401 10.85 -22.62 2.61
C VAL A 401 12.06 -22.34 3.49
N ALA A 402 12.08 -21.22 4.19
CA ALA A 402 13.21 -20.75 4.98
C ALA A 402 13.55 -21.72 6.13
N THR A 403 12.55 -22.26 6.83
CA THR A 403 12.78 -23.17 7.98
C THR A 403 13.45 -24.48 7.58
N PRO A 404 12.92 -25.25 6.61
CA PRO A 404 13.58 -26.48 6.16
C PRO A 404 14.96 -26.22 5.54
N LEU A 405 15.10 -25.12 4.78
CA LEU A 405 16.37 -24.77 4.15
C LEU A 405 17.46 -24.41 5.17
N ALA A 406 17.13 -23.66 6.23
CA ALA A 406 18.08 -23.32 7.30
C ALA A 406 18.55 -24.57 8.06
N MET A 407 17.66 -25.51 8.32
CA MET A 407 18.01 -26.79 8.95
C MET A 407 18.91 -27.62 8.03
N ALA A 408 18.56 -27.75 6.76
CA ALA A 408 19.38 -28.48 5.78
C ALA A 408 20.77 -27.83 5.63
N LEU A 409 20.86 -26.51 5.55
CA LEU A 409 22.12 -25.78 5.48
C LEU A 409 22.98 -26.03 6.73
N THR A 410 22.38 -26.03 7.93
CA THR A 410 23.08 -26.34 9.18
C THR A 410 23.71 -27.74 9.15
N GLU A 411 22.94 -28.74 8.73
CA GLU A 411 23.42 -30.14 8.66
C GLU A 411 24.53 -30.29 7.60
N LEU A 412 24.39 -29.64 6.44
CA LEU A 412 25.40 -29.69 5.37
C LEU A 412 26.72 -29.05 5.79
N LEU A 413 26.67 -27.86 6.43
CA LEU A 413 27.84 -27.17 6.96
C LEU A 413 28.54 -28.04 8.03
N GLN A 414 27.77 -28.65 8.90
CA GLN A 414 28.30 -29.54 9.93
C GLN A 414 28.96 -30.79 9.33
N ASN A 415 28.34 -31.42 8.36
CA ASN A 415 28.92 -32.57 7.66
C ASN A 415 30.26 -32.21 6.98
N ALA A 416 30.32 -31.04 6.35
CA ALA A 416 31.55 -30.52 5.75
C ALA A 416 32.67 -30.33 6.80
N LEU A 417 32.34 -29.79 7.99
CA LEU A 417 33.31 -29.56 9.07
C LEU A 417 33.74 -30.85 9.77
N GLU A 418 32.80 -31.74 10.08
CA GLU A 418 33.07 -32.96 10.86
C GLU A 418 33.65 -34.11 10.01
N HIS A 419 33.22 -34.24 8.76
CA HIS A 419 33.62 -35.31 7.87
C HIS A 419 34.56 -34.90 6.75
N GLY A 420 34.33 -33.73 6.15
CA GLY A 420 35.17 -33.20 5.08
C GLY A 420 36.50 -32.66 5.59
N LEU A 421 36.45 -31.79 6.58
CA LEU A 421 37.59 -31.01 7.09
C LEU A 421 38.11 -31.50 8.46
N ALA A 422 37.69 -32.68 8.93
CA ALA A 422 38.07 -33.21 10.22
C ALA A 422 39.59 -33.09 10.49
N ASN A 423 39.99 -32.29 11.48
CA ASN A 423 41.40 -32.09 11.90
C ASN A 423 42.33 -31.54 10.78
N ARG A 424 41.80 -30.81 9.80
CA ARG A 424 42.57 -30.21 8.71
C ARG A 424 42.24 -28.74 8.55
N PHE A 425 43.21 -27.96 8.04
CA PHE A 425 42.95 -26.65 7.49
C PHE A 425 42.30 -26.83 6.13
N GLY A 426 41.27 -26.05 5.84
CA GLY A 426 40.62 -26.08 4.57
C GLY A 426 39.65 -24.90 4.39
N THR A 427 39.01 -24.86 3.24
CA THR A 427 38.00 -23.86 2.89
C THR A 427 36.62 -24.52 2.82
N LEU A 428 35.63 -23.77 3.31
CA LEU A 428 34.23 -24.12 3.21
C LEU A 428 33.50 -22.95 2.55
N GLU A 429 32.89 -23.19 1.44
CA GLU A 429 32.19 -22.20 0.63
C GLU A 429 30.71 -22.53 0.52
N VAL A 430 29.87 -21.49 0.65
CA VAL A 430 28.43 -21.56 0.39
C VAL A 430 28.12 -20.60 -0.76
N LEU A 431 27.63 -21.13 -1.86
CA LEU A 431 27.19 -20.33 -3.00
C LEU A 431 25.68 -20.43 -3.09
N ALA A 432 25.03 -19.29 -3.38
CA ALA A 432 23.59 -19.22 -3.57
C ALA A 432 23.27 -18.44 -4.84
N ASP A 433 22.62 -19.11 -5.78
CA ASP A 433 22.20 -18.54 -7.05
C ASP A 433 20.69 -18.69 -7.23
N ARG A 434 20.03 -17.57 -7.55
CA ARG A 434 18.59 -17.52 -7.78
C ARG A 434 18.30 -17.40 -9.27
N TYR A 435 17.48 -18.30 -9.78
CA TYR A 435 17.00 -18.30 -11.16
C TYR A 435 15.54 -17.86 -11.19
N GLU A 436 15.24 -16.71 -11.82
CA GLU A 436 13.86 -16.24 -12.01
C GLU A 436 13.28 -16.80 -13.31
N ALA A 437 11.99 -17.16 -13.29
CA ALA A 437 11.26 -17.47 -14.51
C ALA A 437 11.14 -16.20 -15.37
N GLU A 438 11.67 -16.21 -16.59
CA GLU A 438 11.48 -15.09 -17.52
C GLU A 438 9.98 -14.93 -17.82
N GLY A 439 9.37 -13.88 -17.29
CA GLY A 439 8.05 -13.41 -17.70
C GLY A 439 8.12 -13.01 -19.18
N GLY A 440 7.35 -13.69 -20.02
CA GLY A 440 7.33 -13.45 -21.46
C GLY A 440 6.93 -12.01 -21.81
N SER A 441 7.87 -11.14 -22.12
CA SER A 441 7.66 -9.97 -22.94
C SER A 441 7.96 -10.33 -24.39
N GLN A 442 6.91 -10.31 -25.21
CA GLN A 442 7.03 -10.25 -26.66
C GLN A 442 7.67 -8.90 -27.01
N ASP A 443 8.88 -8.93 -27.60
CA ASP A 443 9.21 -8.05 -28.71
C ASP A 443 10.61 -8.38 -29.30
N GLY A 444 10.61 -8.70 -30.59
CA GLY A 444 11.58 -8.32 -31.62
C GLY A 444 12.89 -9.11 -31.73
N PRO A 445 13.33 -9.43 -32.96
CA PRO A 445 14.53 -10.20 -33.20
C PRO A 445 15.80 -9.31 -33.29
N GLY A 446 16.84 -9.70 -32.57
CA GLY A 446 18.18 -9.10 -32.64
C GLY A 446 19.25 -10.17 -32.62
N GLU A 447 19.99 -10.25 -33.71
CA GLU A 447 21.08 -11.19 -34.00
C GLU A 447 22.31 -11.02 -33.10
N GLY A 448 22.92 -12.16 -32.72
CA GLY A 448 24.37 -12.37 -32.71
C GLY A 448 25.12 -12.00 -31.42
N ALA A 449 25.49 -13.03 -30.63
CA ALA A 449 26.87 -13.21 -30.13
C ALA A 449 27.01 -14.62 -29.53
N GLU A 450 27.89 -15.40 -30.10
CA GLU A 450 28.40 -16.67 -29.58
C GLU A 450 29.28 -16.38 -28.34
N ASP A 451 28.89 -16.90 -27.19
CA ASP A 451 29.83 -17.25 -26.14
C ASP A 451 29.23 -18.40 -25.31
N GLY A 452 30.09 -19.40 -24.99
CA GLY A 452 29.74 -20.72 -24.48
C GLY A 452 29.05 -20.75 -23.11
N GLY A 453 27.85 -20.20 -23.00
CA GLY A 453 26.96 -20.26 -21.86
C GLY A 453 25.92 -21.37 -22.02
N ARG A 454 25.78 -22.17 -21.01
CA ARG A 454 24.77 -23.22 -20.84
C ARG A 454 23.40 -22.73 -21.33
N VAL A 455 22.85 -23.38 -22.34
CA VAL A 455 21.53 -23.07 -22.94
C VAL A 455 20.46 -23.20 -21.85
N LYS A 456 19.87 -22.08 -21.41
CA LYS A 456 18.73 -22.04 -20.49
C LYS A 456 17.49 -22.59 -21.20
N ALA A 457 16.88 -23.64 -20.64
CA ALA A 457 15.63 -24.17 -21.14
C ALA A 457 14.47 -23.17 -20.86
N LYS A 458 13.74 -22.84 -21.92
CA LYS A 458 12.60 -21.92 -21.91
C LYS A 458 11.44 -22.56 -21.12
N GLY A 459 11.07 -21.98 -19.94
CA GLY A 459 9.86 -22.37 -19.21
C GLY A 459 10.09 -23.02 -17.82
N GLU A 460 11.27 -22.86 -17.22
CA GLU A 460 11.50 -23.33 -15.84
C GLU A 460 10.96 -22.33 -14.81
N ALA A 461 10.27 -22.86 -13.75
CA ALA A 461 9.81 -22.12 -12.57
C ALA A 461 10.99 -21.47 -11.83
N SER A 462 10.75 -20.39 -11.06
CA SER A 462 11.80 -19.77 -10.24
C SER A 462 12.41 -20.78 -9.27
N ARG A 463 13.74 -20.82 -9.19
CA ARG A 463 14.49 -21.83 -8.42
C ARG A 463 15.62 -21.16 -7.66
N LEU A 464 15.99 -21.79 -6.54
CA LEU A 464 17.16 -21.43 -5.74
C LEU A 464 18.13 -22.61 -5.75
N GLU A 465 19.33 -22.41 -6.28
CA GLU A 465 20.44 -23.37 -6.20
C GLU A 465 21.39 -22.95 -5.06
N VAL A 466 21.63 -23.85 -4.14
CA VAL A 466 22.58 -23.66 -3.05
C VAL A 466 23.66 -24.72 -3.15
N VAL A 467 24.92 -24.29 -3.18
CA VAL A 467 26.08 -25.20 -3.24
C VAL A 467 26.90 -25.04 -1.97
N VAL A 468 27.08 -26.14 -1.24
CA VAL A 468 27.99 -26.24 -0.10
C VAL A 468 29.21 -27.03 -0.53
N ALA A 469 30.38 -26.41 -0.52
CA ALA A 469 31.60 -26.99 -1.06
C ALA A 469 32.75 -26.92 -0.04
N ASP A 470 33.41 -28.06 0.20
CA ASP A 470 34.64 -28.18 0.99
C ASP A 470 35.82 -28.63 0.12
N ASP A 471 37.06 -28.40 0.59
CA ASP A 471 38.29 -28.89 -0.01
C ASP A 471 38.95 -30.02 0.83
N GLY A 472 38.13 -30.77 1.56
CA GLY A 472 38.54 -31.82 2.48
C GLY A 472 38.88 -33.18 1.84
N VAL A 473 38.60 -34.27 2.54
CA VAL A 473 38.94 -35.65 2.11
C VAL A 473 38.08 -36.14 0.93
N GLY A 474 36.91 -35.49 0.70
CA GLY A 474 35.95 -35.90 -0.32
C GLY A 474 35.16 -37.15 0.05
N LEU A 475 34.19 -37.48 -0.80
CA LEU A 475 33.30 -38.62 -0.61
C LEU A 475 34.04 -39.97 -0.83
N PRO A 476 33.70 -41.03 -0.08
CA PRO A 476 34.18 -42.37 -0.37
C PRO A 476 33.83 -42.80 -1.80
N PRO A 477 34.61 -43.71 -2.42
CA PRO A 477 34.34 -44.18 -3.78
C PRO A 477 32.96 -44.80 -3.99
N ASP A 478 32.45 -45.49 -2.93
CA ASP A 478 31.18 -46.20 -2.92
C ASP A 478 30.08 -45.40 -2.19
N PHE A 479 30.21 -44.10 -2.07
CA PHE A 479 29.23 -43.28 -1.38
C PHE A 479 27.92 -43.18 -2.15
N ASP A 480 26.86 -43.71 -1.50
CA ASP A 480 25.48 -43.61 -1.98
C ASP A 480 24.61 -42.97 -0.91
N VAL A 481 23.98 -41.84 -1.26
CA VAL A 481 23.07 -41.09 -0.38
C VAL A 481 21.85 -41.91 0.03
N GLU A 482 21.40 -42.86 -0.82
CA GLU A 482 20.20 -43.64 -0.56
C GLU A 482 20.44 -44.76 0.46
N SER A 483 21.66 -45.24 0.54
CA SER A 483 22.06 -46.35 1.42
C SER A 483 22.75 -45.93 2.72
N THR A 484 22.90 -44.59 2.95
CA THR A 484 23.65 -44.09 4.11
C THR A 484 22.76 -44.00 5.35
N ASP A 485 23.20 -44.67 6.45
CA ASP A 485 22.52 -44.66 7.76
C ASP A 485 22.76 -43.35 8.57
N SER A 486 23.43 -42.34 8.02
CA SER A 486 23.68 -41.09 8.70
C SER A 486 22.36 -40.30 8.91
N LEU A 487 22.02 -40.06 10.17
CA LEU A 487 20.81 -39.34 10.55
C LEU A 487 20.78 -37.93 9.96
N GLY A 488 21.91 -37.21 9.90
CA GLY A 488 21.99 -35.85 9.33
C GLY A 488 21.63 -35.84 7.84
N LEU A 489 22.14 -36.79 7.05
CA LEU A 489 21.81 -36.89 5.62
C LEU A 489 20.37 -37.31 5.36
N GLN A 490 19.79 -38.17 6.20
CA GLN A 490 18.37 -38.51 6.14
C GLN A 490 17.48 -37.27 6.39
N ILE A 491 17.87 -36.42 7.33
CA ILE A 491 17.16 -35.16 7.61
C ILE A 491 17.24 -34.20 6.41
N VAL A 492 18.44 -33.95 5.87
CA VAL A 492 18.62 -33.09 4.68
C VAL A 492 17.77 -33.60 3.52
N ARG A 493 17.76 -34.93 3.26
CA ARG A 493 16.93 -35.52 2.22
C ARG A 493 15.44 -35.31 2.47
N THR A 494 14.98 -35.54 3.69
CA THR A 494 13.56 -35.36 4.08
C THR A 494 13.14 -33.93 3.88
N LEU A 495 13.94 -32.95 4.29
CA LEU A 495 13.64 -31.54 4.17
C LEU A 495 13.68 -31.04 2.72
N ILE A 496 14.76 -31.37 1.99
CA ILE A 496 14.93 -30.87 0.62
C ILE A 496 14.03 -31.59 -0.37
N VAL A 497 14.05 -32.95 -0.36
CA VAL A 497 13.28 -33.73 -1.35
C VAL A 497 11.83 -33.91 -0.90
N GLY A 498 11.61 -34.19 0.40
CA GLY A 498 10.28 -34.48 0.95
C GLY A 498 9.42 -33.24 1.16
N GLU A 499 9.93 -32.20 1.85
CA GLU A 499 9.14 -31.01 2.20
C GLU A 499 9.23 -29.94 1.11
N LEU A 500 10.43 -29.63 0.62
CA LEU A 500 10.63 -28.57 -0.38
C LEU A 500 10.45 -29.02 -1.82
N GLY A 501 10.31 -30.35 -2.08
CA GLY A 501 10.16 -30.88 -3.44
C GLY A 501 11.38 -30.58 -4.34
N GLY A 502 12.52 -30.32 -3.71
CA GLY A 502 13.78 -29.98 -4.35
C GLY A 502 14.59 -31.18 -4.79
N ARG A 503 15.82 -30.95 -5.23
CA ARG A 503 16.80 -31.96 -5.59
C ARG A 503 18.05 -31.83 -4.74
N LEU A 504 18.71 -32.96 -4.46
CA LEU A 504 19.93 -33.02 -3.69
C LEU A 504 20.94 -33.87 -4.46
N GLU A 505 22.12 -33.31 -4.74
CA GLU A 505 23.17 -33.99 -5.46
C GLU A 505 24.50 -33.84 -4.74
N PHE A 506 25.24 -34.98 -4.59
CA PHE A 506 26.56 -35.00 -3.98
C PHE A 506 27.61 -35.28 -5.08
N ARG A 507 28.64 -34.45 -5.14
CA ARG A 507 29.71 -34.57 -6.12
C ARG A 507 31.08 -34.56 -5.42
N ARG A 508 32.00 -35.33 -5.93
CA ARG A 508 33.42 -35.23 -5.56
C ARG A 508 34.07 -34.12 -6.42
N ARG A 509 34.72 -33.17 -5.78
CA ARG A 509 35.46 -32.12 -6.52
C ARG A 509 36.73 -32.67 -7.17
N PRO A 510 37.07 -32.28 -8.41
CA PRO A 510 38.31 -32.67 -9.06
C PRO A 510 39.56 -32.22 -8.31
N SER A 511 39.49 -31.09 -7.59
CA SER A 511 40.57 -30.54 -6.77
C SER A 511 40.70 -31.20 -5.39
N GLY A 512 39.86 -32.17 -5.05
CA GLY A 512 39.69 -32.72 -3.70
C GLY A 512 38.51 -32.06 -2.98
N GLY A 513 37.91 -32.84 -2.03
CA GLY A 513 36.75 -32.35 -1.27
C GLY A 513 35.39 -32.78 -1.82
N THR A 514 34.34 -32.28 -1.20
CA THR A 514 32.95 -32.57 -1.53
C THR A 514 32.22 -31.29 -1.97
N GLU A 515 31.27 -31.45 -2.89
CA GLU A 515 30.33 -30.43 -3.31
C GLU A 515 28.92 -31.00 -3.19
N VAL A 516 28.06 -30.32 -2.45
CA VAL A 516 26.65 -30.68 -2.28
C VAL A 516 25.80 -29.61 -2.93
N ILE A 517 25.00 -30.00 -3.91
CA ILE A 517 24.11 -29.10 -4.66
C ILE A 517 22.68 -29.35 -4.19
N VAL A 518 22.05 -28.30 -3.72
CA VAL A 518 20.65 -28.25 -3.29
C VAL A 518 19.90 -27.35 -4.26
N ASP A 519 18.86 -27.86 -4.88
CA ASP A 519 18.05 -27.11 -5.86
C ASP A 519 16.59 -27.11 -5.38
N VAL A 520 16.08 -25.93 -5.03
CA VAL A 520 14.75 -25.75 -4.42
C VAL A 520 13.85 -24.95 -5.36
N PRO A 521 12.66 -25.48 -5.72
CA PRO A 521 11.66 -24.71 -6.48
C PRO A 521 11.00 -23.67 -5.58
N LEU A 522 10.91 -22.42 -6.05
CA LEU A 522 10.33 -21.30 -5.29
C LEU A 522 8.83 -21.07 -5.56
N ASP A 523 8.25 -21.73 -6.58
CA ASP A 523 6.87 -21.49 -7.03
C ASP A 523 5.77 -22.31 -6.32
N GLN A 524 6.10 -23.05 -5.27
CA GLN A 524 5.11 -23.92 -4.57
C GLN A 524 3.98 -23.16 -3.85
N GLY A 525 4.07 -21.82 -3.65
CA GLY A 525 3.07 -21.02 -2.94
C GLY A 525 1.73 -20.80 -3.68
N ARG A 526 1.52 -21.32 -4.91
CA ARG A 526 0.27 -21.13 -5.68
C ARG A 526 -0.67 -22.35 -5.76
N ARG A 527 -0.33 -23.49 -5.20
CA ARG A 527 -1.23 -24.63 -5.13
C ARG A 527 -1.98 -24.67 -3.79
N ARG A 528 -2.98 -23.79 -3.61
CA ARG A 528 -4.06 -24.05 -2.64
C ARG A 528 -4.87 -25.24 -3.15
N PRO A 529 -5.04 -26.33 -2.37
CA PRO A 529 -6.03 -27.34 -2.71
C PRO A 529 -7.41 -26.66 -2.72
N GLY A 530 -8.11 -26.73 -3.83
CA GLY A 530 -9.49 -26.27 -3.94
C GLY A 530 -10.36 -26.98 -2.91
N PRO A 531 -11.44 -26.35 -2.40
CA PRO A 531 -12.36 -26.98 -1.48
C PRO A 531 -12.94 -28.24 -2.11
N PRO A 532 -13.20 -29.31 -1.36
CA PRO A 532 -13.83 -30.51 -1.88
C PRO A 532 -15.19 -30.14 -2.47
N ARG A 533 -15.43 -30.51 -3.71
CA ARG A 533 -16.74 -30.36 -4.36
C ARG A 533 -17.76 -31.27 -3.65
N PRO A 534 -19.02 -30.79 -3.49
CA PRO A 534 -20.05 -31.51 -2.78
C PRO A 534 -20.47 -32.82 -3.42
#